data_d0be394089ab337620d9bdd96724a077
#
_entry.id   d0be394089ab337620d9bdd96724a077
#
_cell.length_a   1.000
_cell.length_b   1.000
_cell.length_c   1.000
_cell.angle_alpha   90.00
_cell.angle_beta   90.00
_cell.angle_gamma   90.00
#
_symmetry.space_group_name_H-M   'P 1'
#
loop_
_entity.id
_entity.type
_entity.pdbx_description
1 polymer ?
#
loop_
_entity_poly.entity_id
_entity_poly.type
_entity_poly.pdbx_seq_one_letter_code
_entity_poly.pdbx_strand_id
1 'polypeptide(L)'
;MEEALTYDDVLLVPQYSDIMSRKDVDTSCSLGPFKFKIPIIAANMDKICESKMAIAIGKLGGLGVIHRFNSIEQQVEEAKKVRVEGLIVAVALGLKDLEERAKAMKDIADIFVIDIAHGHTKSMIEAITYLKKNYKQYIIAGNIASRNAREDLIEAGTDCVKVGIGPGSVCQTRSVTGCGVPQITAIQEVAEYKTVGIIADGGIKTSGDIVKALAAGATMVMLGNLLSGTDETPGDIQTASDGSKHKYYRGMASKEASNRDDVTPEGISIIVPYKGPVENVIDFLIGGLRSGMTYNGAKTIKELQQKARFIKVTSNGAWESTDRTKRHG
;
A
#
# COMPACT_ATOMS: atom_id res chain seq x y z
N MET A 1 15.19 -25.18 4.97
CA MET A 1 14.19 -24.10 5.01
C MET A 1 14.92 -22.81 4.72
N GLU A 2 14.34 -21.96 3.90
CA GLU A 2 14.88 -20.64 3.57
C GLU A 2 14.57 -19.63 4.68
N GLU A 3 15.43 -18.64 4.84
CA GLU A 3 15.20 -17.52 5.74
C GLU A 3 14.49 -16.39 5.00
N ALA A 4 13.45 -15.83 5.59
CA ALA A 4 12.71 -14.72 5.01
C ALA A 4 12.69 -13.51 5.96
N LEU A 5 12.85 -12.30 5.40
CA LEU A 5 13.12 -11.06 6.14
C LEU A 5 11.96 -10.06 6.01
N THR A 6 11.61 -9.42 7.14
CA THR A 6 10.71 -8.28 7.19
C THR A 6 11.48 -6.96 7.28
N TYR A 7 10.78 -5.82 7.33
CA TYR A 7 11.42 -4.50 7.46
C TYR A 7 12.26 -4.37 8.75
N ASP A 8 11.85 -5.02 9.82
CA ASP A 8 12.55 -4.94 11.10
C ASP A 8 13.87 -5.75 11.12
N ASP A 9 14.02 -6.73 10.21
CA ASP A 9 15.18 -7.61 10.14
C ASP A 9 16.37 -7.00 9.38
N VAL A 10 16.18 -5.86 8.72
CA VAL A 10 17.19 -5.27 7.85
C VAL A 10 17.38 -3.77 8.08
N LEU A 11 18.60 -3.30 7.80
CA LEU A 11 18.91 -1.88 7.62
C LEU A 11 19.60 -1.67 6.28
N LEU A 12 19.56 -0.42 5.79
CA LEU A 12 20.35 0.01 4.64
C LEU A 12 21.69 0.57 5.12
N VAL A 13 22.78 0.10 4.53
CA VAL A 13 24.12 0.60 4.82
C VAL A 13 24.28 1.96 4.13
N PRO A 14 24.60 3.04 4.87
CA PRO A 14 24.88 4.34 4.25
C PRO A 14 25.96 4.23 3.18
N GLN A 15 25.74 4.93 2.06
CA GLN A 15 26.65 4.97 0.93
C GLN A 15 27.24 6.37 0.79
N TYR A 16 28.32 6.51 0.01
CA TYR A 16 28.83 7.83 -0.36
C TYR A 16 27.72 8.65 -1.02
N SER A 17 27.60 9.92 -0.60
CA SER A 17 26.58 10.84 -1.09
C SER A 17 27.20 12.18 -1.46
N ASP A 18 26.91 12.66 -2.67
CA ASP A 18 27.22 14.01 -3.16
C ASP A 18 25.99 14.94 -3.08
N ILE A 19 24.92 14.51 -2.41
CA ILE A 19 23.68 15.26 -2.29
C ILE A 19 23.81 16.31 -1.20
N MET A 20 23.81 17.58 -1.59
CA MET A 20 23.99 18.71 -0.67
C MET A 20 22.71 19.08 0.08
N SER A 21 21.56 18.86 -0.52
CA SER A 21 20.25 19.15 0.07
C SER A 21 19.26 18.02 -0.17
N ARG A 22 18.46 17.68 0.85
CA ARG A 22 17.33 16.73 0.71
C ARG A 22 16.29 17.21 -0.31
N LYS A 23 16.26 18.50 -0.64
CA LYS A 23 15.39 19.07 -1.68
C LYS A 23 15.81 18.66 -3.09
N ASP A 24 17.07 18.24 -3.27
CA ASP A 24 17.63 17.81 -4.56
C ASP A 24 17.23 16.36 -4.89
N VAL A 25 16.54 15.68 -3.96
CA VAL A 25 16.09 14.30 -4.13
C VAL A 25 14.71 14.28 -4.79
N ASP A 26 14.62 13.59 -5.91
CA ASP A 26 13.37 13.35 -6.65
C ASP A 26 12.71 12.04 -6.18
N THR A 27 11.55 12.17 -5.55
CA THR A 27 10.73 11.04 -5.07
C THR A 27 9.68 10.60 -6.07
N SER A 28 9.67 11.17 -7.29
CA SER A 28 8.69 10.83 -8.32
C SER A 28 8.83 9.39 -8.83
N CYS A 29 7.73 8.84 -9.28
CA CYS A 29 7.65 7.49 -9.84
C CYS A 29 6.56 7.41 -10.91
N SER A 30 6.47 6.26 -11.59
CA SER A 30 5.45 6.01 -12.59
C SER A 30 4.86 4.61 -12.47
N LEU A 31 3.56 4.48 -12.67
CA LEU A 31 2.86 3.23 -12.93
C LEU A 31 2.30 3.27 -14.35
N GLY A 32 2.95 2.56 -15.27
CA GLY A 32 2.61 2.64 -16.69
C GLY A 32 2.60 4.09 -17.20
N PRO A 33 1.48 4.59 -17.73
CA PRO A 33 1.39 5.96 -18.26
C PRO A 33 1.24 7.03 -17.17
N PHE A 34 0.95 6.65 -15.92
CA PHE A 34 0.66 7.57 -14.84
C PHE A 34 1.93 7.99 -14.11
N LYS A 35 2.09 9.30 -13.89
CA LYS A 35 3.21 9.91 -13.17
C LYS A 35 2.75 10.42 -11.81
N PHE A 36 3.53 10.14 -10.77
CA PHE A 36 3.27 10.55 -9.40
C PHE A 36 4.48 11.31 -8.83
N LYS A 37 4.21 12.38 -8.06
CA LYS A 37 5.26 13.16 -7.37
C LYS A 37 5.82 12.43 -6.16
N ILE A 38 4.99 11.59 -5.53
CA ILE A 38 5.34 10.80 -4.34
C ILE A 38 4.94 9.34 -4.55
N PRO A 39 5.73 8.38 -4.06
CA PRO A 39 5.49 6.94 -4.29
C PRO A 39 4.50 6.35 -3.26
N ILE A 40 3.43 7.08 -2.92
CA ILE A 40 2.49 6.71 -1.86
C ILE A 40 1.10 6.49 -2.44
N ILE A 41 0.48 5.36 -2.02
CA ILE A 41 -0.91 5.00 -2.32
C ILE A 41 -1.69 4.88 -1.01
N ALA A 42 -2.85 5.52 -0.91
CA ALA A 42 -3.80 5.27 0.18
C ALA A 42 -4.56 3.96 -0.09
N ALA A 43 -4.54 3.06 0.89
CA ALA A 43 -5.07 1.70 0.77
C ALA A 43 -6.61 1.70 0.59
N ASN A 44 -7.09 0.77 -0.23
CA ASN A 44 -8.50 0.56 -0.55
C ASN A 44 -9.31 -0.10 0.58
N MET A 45 -9.22 0.49 1.77
CA MET A 45 -9.90 0.02 2.98
C MET A 45 -11.03 0.98 3.37
N ASP A 46 -12.13 0.45 3.90
CA ASP A 46 -13.34 1.22 4.21
C ASP A 46 -13.16 2.31 5.29
N LYS A 47 -12.07 2.22 6.07
CA LYS A 47 -11.69 3.22 7.08
C LYS A 47 -10.44 4.01 6.68
N ILE A 48 -10.03 3.94 5.41
CA ILE A 48 -8.87 4.68 4.90
C ILE A 48 -9.24 5.56 3.71
N CYS A 49 -9.79 5.00 2.62
CA CYS A 49 -9.85 5.73 1.35
C CYS A 49 -11.24 5.71 0.68
N GLU A 50 -11.93 6.81 0.83
CA GLU A 50 -13.02 7.29 -0.03
C GLU A 50 -12.54 8.55 -0.78
N SER A 51 -13.44 9.29 -1.42
CA SER A 51 -13.09 10.47 -2.25
C SER A 51 -12.27 11.51 -1.51
N LYS A 52 -12.58 11.80 -0.24
CA LYS A 52 -11.88 12.81 0.56
C LYS A 52 -10.38 12.49 0.68
N MET A 53 -10.05 11.26 1.04
CA MET A 53 -8.66 10.79 1.10
C MET A 53 -8.02 10.72 -0.29
N ALA A 54 -8.74 10.18 -1.29
CA ALA A 54 -8.22 10.05 -2.64
C ALA A 54 -7.88 11.42 -3.25
N ILE A 55 -8.71 12.43 -3.01
CA ILE A 55 -8.47 13.81 -3.45
C ILE A 55 -7.25 14.41 -2.73
N ALA A 56 -7.17 14.26 -1.41
CA ALA A 56 -6.06 14.82 -0.63
C ALA A 56 -4.71 14.22 -1.07
N ILE A 57 -4.61 12.89 -1.15
CA ILE A 57 -3.39 12.19 -1.60
C ILE A 57 -3.09 12.52 -3.07
N GLY A 58 -4.10 12.60 -3.94
CA GLY A 58 -3.94 12.98 -5.35
C GLY A 58 -3.37 14.39 -5.51
N LYS A 59 -3.86 15.36 -4.75
CA LYS A 59 -3.34 16.76 -4.75
C LYS A 59 -1.89 16.83 -4.27
N LEU A 60 -1.48 15.96 -3.37
CA LEU A 60 -0.08 15.80 -2.94
C LEU A 60 0.79 15.06 -3.97
N GLY A 61 0.18 14.53 -5.02
CA GLY A 61 0.86 13.84 -6.11
C GLY A 61 1.05 12.34 -5.91
N GLY A 62 0.33 11.73 -4.99
CA GLY A 62 0.19 10.30 -4.82
C GLY A 62 -1.09 9.74 -5.45
N LEU A 63 -1.57 8.59 -4.98
CA LEU A 63 -2.78 7.92 -5.48
C LEU A 63 -3.66 7.47 -4.32
N GLY A 64 -4.97 7.71 -4.38
CA GLY A 64 -5.94 7.08 -3.51
C GLY A 64 -6.73 6.01 -4.25
N VAL A 65 -6.90 4.83 -3.67
CA VAL A 65 -7.74 3.77 -4.23
C VAL A 65 -9.04 3.68 -3.47
N ILE A 66 -10.16 4.00 -4.12
CA ILE A 66 -11.49 3.95 -3.51
C ILE A 66 -11.87 2.49 -3.25
N HIS A 67 -12.24 2.20 -2.01
CA HIS A 67 -12.58 0.84 -1.58
C HIS A 67 -13.88 0.32 -2.21
N ARG A 68 -14.10 -1.01 -2.16
CA ARG A 68 -15.26 -1.73 -2.70
C ARG A 68 -16.25 -2.23 -1.65
N PHE A 69 -16.08 -1.87 -0.39
CA PHE A 69 -16.92 -2.31 0.74
C PHE A 69 -18.15 -1.42 0.94
N ASN A 70 -18.74 -1.01 -0.17
CA ASN A 70 -19.96 -0.22 -0.29
C ASN A 70 -20.74 -0.69 -1.54
N SER A 71 -21.92 -0.13 -1.78
CA SER A 71 -22.66 -0.43 -3.00
C SER A 71 -21.93 0.08 -4.25
N ILE A 72 -22.28 -0.43 -5.42
CA ILE A 72 -21.70 0.03 -6.69
C ILE A 72 -21.99 1.52 -6.89
N GLU A 73 -23.22 1.94 -6.58
CA GLU A 73 -23.67 3.33 -6.71
C GLU A 73 -22.87 4.27 -5.81
N GLN A 74 -22.64 3.87 -4.57
CA GLN A 74 -21.83 4.64 -3.62
C GLN A 74 -20.39 4.76 -4.10
N GLN A 75 -19.76 3.67 -4.60
CA GLN A 75 -18.41 3.72 -5.13
C GLN A 75 -18.33 4.60 -6.38
N VAL A 76 -19.34 4.56 -7.25
CA VAL A 76 -19.47 5.45 -8.43
C VAL A 76 -19.50 6.92 -8.00
N GLU A 77 -20.30 7.27 -7.00
CA GLU A 77 -20.38 8.65 -6.51
C GLU A 77 -19.04 9.12 -5.91
N GLU A 78 -18.36 8.27 -5.14
CA GLU A 78 -17.03 8.59 -4.62
C GLU A 78 -16.00 8.77 -5.76
N ALA A 79 -16.02 7.91 -6.77
CA ALA A 79 -15.14 8.01 -7.94
C ALA A 79 -15.38 9.28 -8.77
N LYS A 80 -16.65 9.68 -8.97
CA LYS A 80 -17.01 10.94 -9.65
C LYS A 80 -16.46 12.16 -8.95
N LYS A 81 -16.50 12.22 -7.61
CA LYS A 81 -15.93 13.33 -6.83
C LYS A 81 -14.44 13.50 -7.11
N VAL A 82 -13.68 12.41 -7.21
CA VAL A 82 -12.25 12.45 -7.57
C VAL A 82 -12.05 12.90 -9.01
N ARG A 83 -12.89 12.41 -9.94
CA ARG A 83 -12.84 12.79 -11.37
C ARG A 83 -13.08 14.29 -11.58
N VAL A 84 -14.02 14.89 -10.87
CA VAL A 84 -14.32 16.34 -10.94
C VAL A 84 -13.11 17.21 -10.57
N GLU A 85 -12.25 16.72 -9.66
CA GLU A 85 -11.00 17.40 -9.30
C GLU A 85 -9.88 17.24 -10.35
N GLY A 86 -10.14 16.55 -11.47
CA GLY A 86 -9.14 16.31 -12.52
C GLY A 86 -8.03 15.35 -12.15
N LEU A 87 -8.24 14.53 -11.11
CA LEU A 87 -7.26 13.59 -10.60
C LEU A 87 -7.41 12.20 -11.20
N ILE A 88 -6.35 11.37 -11.07
CA ILE A 88 -6.37 9.95 -11.45
C ILE A 88 -7.34 9.22 -10.53
N VAL A 89 -8.28 8.49 -11.13
CA VAL A 89 -9.30 7.72 -10.42
C VAL A 89 -8.92 6.25 -10.40
N ALA A 90 -8.60 5.72 -9.22
CA ALA A 90 -8.38 4.30 -8.99
C ALA A 90 -9.48 3.71 -8.10
N VAL A 91 -10.05 2.58 -8.50
CA VAL A 91 -11.13 1.90 -7.77
C VAL A 91 -10.81 0.44 -7.54
N ALA A 92 -11.12 -0.06 -6.34
CA ALA A 92 -10.97 -1.47 -6.02
C ALA A 92 -12.15 -2.28 -6.56
N LEU A 93 -11.83 -3.46 -7.07
CA LEU A 93 -12.78 -4.46 -7.54
C LEU A 93 -12.59 -5.76 -6.75
N GLY A 94 -13.69 -6.43 -6.41
CA GLY A 94 -13.71 -7.80 -5.90
C GLY A 94 -13.98 -8.79 -7.02
N LEU A 95 -13.96 -10.08 -6.71
CA LEU A 95 -14.29 -11.11 -7.71
C LEU A 95 -15.80 -11.35 -7.84
N LYS A 96 -16.58 -11.11 -6.77
CA LYS A 96 -17.99 -11.47 -6.71
C LYS A 96 -18.87 -10.62 -7.62
N ASP A 97 -18.59 -9.32 -7.70
CA ASP A 97 -19.35 -8.31 -8.46
C ASP A 97 -18.47 -7.60 -9.50
N LEU A 98 -17.46 -8.33 -10.01
CA LEU A 98 -16.41 -7.80 -10.88
C LEU A 98 -16.99 -7.12 -12.13
N GLU A 99 -17.89 -7.83 -12.83
CA GLU A 99 -18.40 -7.38 -14.13
C GLU A 99 -19.31 -6.15 -13.99
N GLU A 100 -20.26 -6.20 -13.04
CA GLU A 100 -21.18 -5.10 -12.80
C GLU A 100 -20.42 -3.85 -12.35
N ARG A 101 -19.46 -4.00 -11.43
CA ARG A 101 -18.67 -2.92 -10.89
C ARG A 101 -17.71 -2.32 -11.92
N ALA A 102 -17.03 -3.15 -12.70
CA ALA A 102 -16.18 -2.69 -13.80
C ALA A 102 -16.99 -1.94 -14.87
N LYS A 103 -18.17 -2.46 -15.22
CA LYS A 103 -19.10 -1.82 -16.19
C LYS A 103 -19.55 -0.44 -15.69
N ALA A 104 -19.88 -0.31 -14.40
CA ALA A 104 -20.30 0.97 -13.82
C ALA A 104 -19.16 2.00 -13.77
N MET A 105 -17.90 1.54 -13.70
CA MET A 105 -16.71 2.39 -13.54
C MET A 105 -15.96 2.70 -14.84
N LYS A 106 -16.25 2.03 -15.95
CA LYS A 106 -15.45 2.06 -17.19
C LYS A 106 -15.19 3.47 -17.76
N ASP A 107 -16.15 4.39 -17.58
CA ASP A 107 -16.06 5.75 -18.10
C ASP A 107 -15.55 6.76 -17.05
N ILE A 108 -15.33 6.30 -15.80
CA ILE A 108 -14.94 7.15 -14.68
C ILE A 108 -13.52 6.80 -14.21
N ALA A 109 -13.20 5.51 -14.05
CA ALA A 109 -11.92 5.06 -13.52
C ALA A 109 -10.83 5.00 -14.60
N ASP A 110 -9.60 5.34 -14.21
CA ASP A 110 -8.38 5.15 -15.00
C ASP A 110 -7.70 3.81 -14.64
N ILE A 111 -7.85 3.39 -13.38
CA ILE A 111 -7.16 2.23 -12.80
C ILE A 111 -8.18 1.34 -12.11
N PHE A 112 -8.14 0.05 -12.43
CA PHE A 112 -8.83 -1.02 -11.71
C PHE A 112 -7.85 -1.76 -10.80
N VAL A 113 -8.18 -1.90 -9.52
CA VAL A 113 -7.38 -2.64 -8.54
C VAL A 113 -8.15 -3.89 -8.14
N ILE A 114 -7.76 -5.05 -8.66
CA ILE A 114 -8.35 -6.33 -8.23
C ILE A 114 -7.66 -6.73 -6.92
N ASP A 115 -8.42 -6.73 -5.84
CA ASP A 115 -7.90 -6.88 -4.48
C ASP A 115 -8.58 -8.04 -3.74
N ILE A 116 -7.81 -9.11 -3.52
CA ILE A 116 -8.17 -10.27 -2.70
C ILE A 116 -7.01 -10.70 -1.81
N ALA A 117 -7.31 -11.41 -0.72
CA ALA A 117 -6.30 -11.80 0.27
C ALA A 117 -5.17 -12.68 -0.31
N HIS A 118 -5.49 -13.57 -1.25
CA HIS A 118 -4.55 -14.42 -1.98
C HIS A 118 -4.81 -14.34 -3.48
N GLY A 119 -3.96 -13.56 -4.17
CA GLY A 119 -4.12 -13.25 -5.60
C GLY A 119 -3.62 -14.34 -6.56
N HIS A 120 -2.82 -15.30 -6.12
CA HIS A 120 -2.35 -16.38 -6.98
C HIS A 120 -3.41 -17.50 -7.07
N THR A 121 -4.49 -17.22 -7.78
CA THR A 121 -5.63 -18.15 -7.94
C THR A 121 -6.16 -18.13 -9.36
N LYS A 122 -6.81 -19.23 -9.77
CA LYS A 122 -7.48 -19.34 -11.07
C LYS A 122 -8.49 -18.21 -11.28
N SER A 123 -9.29 -17.90 -10.26
CA SER A 123 -10.29 -16.82 -10.35
C SER A 123 -9.70 -15.43 -10.53
N MET A 124 -8.50 -15.16 -9.98
CA MET A 124 -7.78 -13.92 -10.24
C MET A 124 -7.29 -13.83 -11.70
N ILE A 125 -6.72 -14.93 -12.22
CA ILE A 125 -6.26 -15.02 -13.61
C ILE A 125 -7.42 -14.81 -14.58
N GLU A 126 -8.56 -15.45 -14.33
CA GLU A 126 -9.79 -15.30 -15.13
C GLU A 126 -10.31 -13.83 -15.07
N ALA A 127 -10.30 -13.21 -13.89
CA ALA A 127 -10.73 -11.83 -13.69
C ALA A 127 -9.83 -10.83 -14.46
N ILE A 128 -8.50 -11.00 -14.39
CA ILE A 128 -7.54 -10.16 -15.13
C ILE A 128 -7.78 -10.30 -16.63
N THR A 129 -7.85 -11.54 -17.12
CA THR A 129 -8.08 -11.85 -18.54
C THR A 129 -9.40 -11.24 -19.04
N TYR A 130 -10.48 -11.36 -18.25
CA TYR A 130 -11.76 -10.73 -18.56
C TYR A 130 -11.67 -9.22 -18.65
N LEU A 131 -11.07 -8.56 -17.64
CA LEU A 131 -10.93 -7.11 -17.63
C LEU A 131 -10.05 -6.61 -18.77
N LYS A 132 -8.93 -7.27 -19.04
CA LYS A 132 -8.01 -6.89 -20.11
C LYS A 132 -8.63 -7.01 -21.51
N LYS A 133 -9.52 -7.99 -21.69
CA LYS A 133 -10.27 -8.20 -22.95
C LYS A 133 -11.36 -7.14 -23.17
N ASN A 134 -12.02 -6.67 -22.10
CA ASN A 134 -13.23 -5.86 -22.21
C ASN A 134 -13.05 -4.39 -21.87
N TYR A 135 -11.93 -4.02 -21.23
CA TYR A 135 -11.70 -2.65 -20.73
C TYR A 135 -10.28 -2.18 -21.04
N LYS A 136 -10.11 -0.86 -21.11
CA LYS A 136 -8.83 -0.19 -21.38
C LYS A 136 -8.08 0.29 -20.13
N GLN A 137 -8.69 0.17 -18.97
CA GLN A 137 -8.15 0.62 -17.70
C GLN A 137 -6.83 -0.09 -17.38
N TYR A 138 -5.94 0.61 -16.69
CA TYR A 138 -4.73 0.03 -16.12
C TYR A 138 -5.10 -0.94 -15.00
N ILE A 139 -4.58 -2.15 -15.03
CA ILE A 139 -4.95 -3.22 -14.10
C ILE A 139 -3.84 -3.43 -13.08
N ILE A 140 -4.16 -3.22 -11.80
CA ILE A 140 -3.35 -3.61 -10.65
C ILE A 140 -3.99 -4.85 -10.04
N ALA A 141 -3.23 -5.93 -9.84
CA ALA A 141 -3.76 -7.17 -9.27
C ALA A 141 -2.93 -7.64 -8.06
N GLY A 142 -3.60 -8.17 -7.04
CA GLY A 142 -2.97 -8.69 -5.82
C GLY A 142 -3.97 -9.16 -4.77
N ASN A 143 -3.47 -9.67 -3.63
CA ASN A 143 -2.07 -9.63 -3.21
C ASN A 143 -1.35 -10.94 -3.55
N ILE A 144 -0.10 -10.81 -3.90
CA ILE A 144 0.82 -11.92 -4.16
C ILE A 144 2.07 -11.81 -3.28
N ALA A 145 2.89 -12.85 -3.23
CA ALA A 145 4.13 -12.85 -2.46
C ALA A 145 5.26 -13.66 -3.11
N SER A 146 5.11 -14.14 -4.35
CA SER A 146 6.10 -14.98 -5.03
C SER A 146 6.29 -14.59 -6.49
N ARG A 147 7.44 -14.99 -7.05
CA ARG A 147 7.78 -14.82 -8.47
C ARG A 147 6.75 -15.50 -9.38
N ASN A 148 6.44 -16.78 -9.12
CA ASN A 148 5.50 -17.52 -9.95
C ASN A 148 4.15 -16.84 -10.04
N ALA A 149 3.65 -16.35 -8.90
CA ALA A 149 2.40 -15.58 -8.88
C ALA A 149 2.48 -14.33 -9.77
N ARG A 150 3.60 -13.59 -9.73
CA ARG A 150 3.81 -12.45 -10.62
C ARG A 150 3.78 -12.85 -12.08
N GLU A 151 4.48 -13.93 -12.46
CA GLU A 151 4.58 -14.41 -13.84
C GLU A 151 3.20 -14.77 -14.38
N ASP A 152 2.44 -15.56 -13.64
CA ASP A 152 1.09 -15.96 -14.03
C ASP A 152 0.12 -14.76 -14.17
N LEU A 153 0.21 -13.75 -13.27
CA LEU A 153 -0.61 -12.56 -13.37
C LEU A 153 -0.20 -11.67 -14.55
N ILE A 154 1.09 -11.58 -14.87
CA ILE A 154 1.59 -10.86 -16.06
C ILE A 154 1.11 -11.55 -17.34
N GLU A 155 1.19 -12.87 -17.42
CA GLU A 155 0.69 -13.65 -18.56
C GLU A 155 -0.82 -13.44 -18.75
N ALA A 156 -1.58 -13.33 -17.66
CA ALA A 156 -3.00 -13.00 -17.72
C ALA A 156 -3.29 -11.56 -18.19
N GLY A 157 -2.28 -10.66 -18.19
CA GLY A 157 -2.36 -9.30 -18.71
C GLY A 157 -2.41 -8.19 -17.67
N THR A 158 -2.02 -8.44 -16.39
CA THR A 158 -1.92 -7.36 -15.41
C THR A 158 -0.83 -6.34 -15.78
N ASP A 159 -1.06 -5.07 -15.48
CA ASP A 159 -0.11 -3.99 -15.74
C ASP A 159 0.77 -3.68 -14.51
N CYS A 160 0.32 -4.09 -13.32
CA CYS A 160 1.03 -3.89 -12.05
C CYS A 160 0.61 -4.93 -11.03
N VAL A 161 1.52 -5.35 -10.16
CA VAL A 161 1.22 -6.31 -9.10
C VAL A 161 1.32 -5.67 -7.70
N LYS A 162 0.43 -6.10 -6.80
CA LYS A 162 0.40 -5.66 -5.41
C LYS A 162 0.89 -6.81 -4.51
N VAL A 163 1.92 -6.53 -3.71
CA VAL A 163 2.71 -7.52 -2.97
C VAL A 163 2.50 -7.37 -1.48
N GLY A 164 2.09 -8.45 -0.82
CA GLY A 164 1.96 -8.51 0.63
C GLY A 164 0.86 -9.46 1.09
N ILE A 165 1.23 -10.61 1.64
CA ILE A 165 0.33 -11.58 2.27
C ILE A 165 0.65 -11.64 3.76
N GLY A 166 -0.26 -11.09 4.58
CA GLY A 166 -0.17 -11.10 6.02
C GLY A 166 0.73 -10.06 6.71
N PRO A 167 1.32 -9.01 6.05
CA PRO A 167 2.17 -8.04 6.76
C PRO A 167 1.38 -6.89 7.40
N GLY A 168 0.10 -6.72 7.10
CA GLY A 168 -0.71 -5.60 7.58
C GLY A 168 -0.87 -5.58 9.12
N SER A 169 -0.93 -4.37 9.71
CA SER A 169 -1.00 -4.17 11.17
C SER A 169 -2.26 -4.74 11.83
N VAL A 170 -3.34 -4.88 11.08
CA VAL A 170 -4.63 -5.46 11.51
C VAL A 170 -4.93 -6.79 10.81
N CYS A 171 -3.94 -7.37 10.14
CA CYS A 171 -4.05 -8.64 9.42
C CYS A 171 -3.67 -9.80 10.34
N GLN A 172 -4.51 -10.83 10.37
CA GLN A 172 -4.28 -12.08 11.12
C GLN A 172 -4.07 -13.29 10.20
N THR A 173 -3.95 -13.09 8.89
CA THR A 173 -3.81 -14.18 7.91
C THR A 173 -2.72 -15.18 8.32
N ARG A 174 -1.54 -14.70 8.74
CA ARG A 174 -0.43 -15.58 9.12
C ARG A 174 -0.74 -16.43 10.35
N SER A 175 -1.40 -15.88 11.35
CA SER A 175 -1.77 -16.62 12.57
C SER A 175 -2.96 -17.54 12.37
N VAL A 176 -3.88 -17.22 11.48
CA VAL A 176 -5.08 -17.99 11.20
C VAL A 176 -4.80 -19.11 10.20
N THR A 177 -4.05 -18.84 9.13
CA THR A 177 -3.85 -19.78 8.02
C THR A 177 -2.49 -20.48 8.03
N GLY A 178 -1.50 -19.93 8.77
CA GLY A 178 -0.11 -20.35 8.69
C GLY A 178 0.60 -19.91 7.39
N CYS A 179 -0.06 -19.14 6.52
CA CYS A 179 0.48 -18.70 5.22
C CYS A 179 0.92 -17.24 5.26
N GLY A 180 2.00 -16.92 4.54
CA GLY A 180 2.51 -15.56 4.38
C GLY A 180 3.99 -15.56 4.07
N VAL A 181 4.48 -14.43 3.55
CA VAL A 181 5.91 -14.20 3.31
C VAL A 181 6.31 -12.87 3.95
N PRO A 182 7.41 -12.80 4.72
CA PRO A 182 7.98 -11.56 5.23
C PRO A 182 8.25 -10.55 4.10
N GLN A 183 7.96 -9.28 4.35
CA GLN A 183 7.69 -8.32 3.28
C GLN A 183 8.91 -7.93 2.44
N ILE A 184 10.10 -7.85 3.03
CA ILE A 184 11.33 -7.57 2.26
C ILE A 184 11.59 -8.72 1.28
N THR A 185 11.52 -9.97 1.75
CA THR A 185 11.68 -11.15 0.89
C THR A 185 10.63 -11.19 -0.22
N ALA A 186 9.35 -10.97 0.12
CA ALA A 186 8.28 -10.95 -0.87
C ALA A 186 8.50 -9.90 -1.97
N ILE A 187 8.92 -8.67 -1.58
CA ILE A 187 9.19 -7.61 -2.56
C ILE A 187 10.38 -7.98 -3.44
N GLN A 188 11.48 -8.49 -2.87
CA GLN A 188 12.68 -8.86 -3.62
C GLN A 188 12.40 -9.98 -4.62
N GLU A 189 11.69 -11.04 -4.21
CA GLU A 189 11.30 -12.13 -5.11
C GLU A 189 10.46 -11.64 -6.30
N VAL A 190 9.44 -10.81 -5.99
CA VAL A 190 8.56 -10.28 -7.03
C VAL A 190 9.28 -9.24 -7.90
N ALA A 191 10.29 -8.53 -7.37
CA ALA A 191 11.05 -7.52 -8.10
C ALA A 191 12.17 -8.12 -9.00
N GLU A 192 12.53 -9.38 -8.82
CA GLU A 192 13.52 -10.03 -9.66
C GLU A 192 13.06 -10.05 -11.12
N TYR A 193 13.90 -9.55 -12.04
CA TYR A 193 13.54 -9.36 -13.48
C TYR A 193 12.26 -8.54 -13.68
N LYS A 194 12.16 -7.40 -12.99
CA LYS A 194 11.00 -6.51 -12.99
C LYS A 194 10.63 -6.04 -14.40
N THR A 195 9.42 -6.37 -14.84
CA THR A 195 8.83 -5.94 -16.12
C THR A 195 7.58 -5.07 -15.94
N VAL A 196 6.96 -5.08 -14.74
CA VAL A 196 5.74 -4.33 -14.41
C VAL A 196 5.94 -3.52 -13.13
N GLY A 197 5.02 -2.61 -12.83
CA GLY A 197 4.98 -1.89 -11.56
C GLY A 197 4.79 -2.84 -10.38
N ILE A 198 5.40 -2.51 -9.23
CA ILE A 198 5.28 -3.30 -7.99
C ILE A 198 4.83 -2.36 -6.87
N ILE A 199 3.73 -2.70 -6.21
CA ILE A 199 3.23 -1.98 -5.04
C ILE A 199 3.51 -2.82 -3.80
N ALA A 200 4.29 -2.30 -2.87
CA ALA A 200 4.49 -2.93 -1.56
C ALA A 200 3.33 -2.57 -0.64
N ASP A 201 2.50 -3.56 -0.29
CA ASP A 201 1.29 -3.38 0.49
C ASP A 201 1.40 -4.05 1.86
N GLY A 202 1.39 -3.23 2.91
CA GLY A 202 1.38 -3.65 4.30
C GLY A 202 2.76 -3.75 4.98
N GLY A 203 2.74 -3.76 6.31
CA GLY A 203 3.91 -3.88 7.17
C GLY A 203 4.71 -2.59 7.38
N ILE A 204 4.41 -1.51 6.67
CA ILE A 204 5.10 -0.22 6.75
C ILE A 204 4.61 0.55 7.97
N LYS A 205 5.53 0.87 8.88
CA LYS A 205 5.29 1.57 10.15
C LYS A 205 5.98 2.94 10.21
N THR A 206 7.02 3.15 9.41
CA THR A 206 7.86 4.34 9.45
C THR A 206 8.25 4.79 8.03
N SER A 207 8.79 6.01 7.91
CA SER A 207 9.42 6.46 6.67
C SER A 207 10.64 5.61 6.28
N GLY A 208 11.37 5.06 7.26
CA GLY A 208 12.47 4.14 7.00
C GLY A 208 12.01 2.85 6.30
N ASP A 209 10.82 2.34 6.64
CA ASP A 209 10.26 1.17 5.96
C ASP A 209 9.85 1.48 4.51
N ILE A 210 9.40 2.72 4.23
CA ILE A 210 9.18 3.19 2.85
C ILE A 210 10.49 3.14 2.05
N VAL A 211 11.58 3.66 2.64
CA VAL A 211 12.92 3.61 2.00
C VAL A 211 13.33 2.17 1.70
N LYS A 212 13.18 1.27 2.68
CA LYS A 212 13.50 -0.16 2.53
C LYS A 212 12.64 -0.84 1.47
N ALA A 213 11.33 -0.57 1.44
CA ALA A 213 10.41 -1.13 0.44
C ALA A 213 10.79 -0.71 -0.99
N LEU A 214 11.06 0.59 -1.20
CA LEU A 214 11.50 1.11 -2.48
C LEU A 214 12.86 0.55 -2.88
N ALA A 215 13.82 0.51 -1.95
CA ALA A 215 15.15 -0.07 -2.15
C ALA A 215 15.09 -1.57 -2.51
N ALA A 216 14.14 -2.31 -1.94
CA ALA A 216 13.91 -3.73 -2.25
C ALA A 216 13.30 -3.98 -3.64
N GLY A 217 12.85 -2.92 -4.34
CA GLY A 217 12.35 -3.02 -5.72
C GLY A 217 10.91 -2.54 -5.92
N ALA A 218 10.20 -2.12 -4.88
CA ALA A 218 8.85 -1.56 -5.06
C ALA A 218 8.89 -0.26 -5.88
N THR A 219 7.85 -0.03 -6.68
CA THR A 219 7.64 1.22 -7.42
C THR A 219 6.92 2.24 -6.55
N MET A 220 5.93 1.80 -5.80
CA MET A 220 5.15 2.58 -4.85
C MET A 220 4.86 1.74 -3.60
N VAL A 221 4.45 2.41 -2.53
CA VAL A 221 4.00 1.76 -1.30
C VAL A 221 2.53 2.06 -1.03
N MET A 222 1.78 1.07 -0.55
CA MET A 222 0.39 1.25 -0.12
C MET A 222 0.33 1.34 1.40
N LEU A 223 -0.30 2.41 1.89
CA LEU A 223 -0.37 2.74 3.31
C LEU A 223 -1.82 2.68 3.82
N GLY A 224 -2.04 1.89 4.88
CA GLY A 224 -3.29 1.83 5.63
C GLY A 224 -3.13 2.52 7.00
N ASN A 225 -2.55 1.83 7.97
CA ASN A 225 -2.46 2.28 9.36
C ASN A 225 -1.75 3.64 9.54
N LEU A 226 -0.73 3.95 8.76
CA LEU A 226 -0.06 5.25 8.84
C LEU A 226 -1.00 6.41 8.52
N LEU A 227 -1.95 6.21 7.62
CA LEU A 227 -2.95 7.21 7.23
C LEU A 227 -4.20 7.16 8.12
N SER A 228 -4.42 6.07 8.89
CA SER A 228 -5.58 5.96 9.76
C SER A 228 -5.60 7.06 10.82
N GLY A 229 -6.79 7.52 11.20
CA GLY A 229 -6.98 8.58 12.19
C GLY A 229 -6.79 9.99 11.66
N THR A 230 -6.55 10.20 10.35
CA THR A 230 -6.49 11.54 9.74
C THR A 230 -7.89 12.09 9.43
N ASP A 231 -7.99 13.39 9.16
CA ASP A 231 -9.24 14.08 8.84
C ASP A 231 -9.96 13.47 7.63
N GLU A 232 -9.19 13.00 6.66
CA GLU A 232 -9.66 12.52 5.37
C GLU A 232 -10.11 11.06 5.39
N THR A 233 -9.77 10.29 6.44
CA THR A 233 -10.27 8.92 6.58
C THR A 233 -11.77 8.90 6.88
N PRO A 234 -12.53 7.92 6.34
CA PRO A 234 -13.95 7.78 6.65
C PRO A 234 -14.23 7.52 8.13
N GLY A 235 -15.38 7.99 8.59
CA GLY A 235 -15.88 7.85 9.96
C GLY A 235 -15.60 9.06 10.85
N ASP A 236 -16.37 9.14 11.93
CA ASP A 236 -16.39 10.28 12.86
C ASP A 236 -15.21 10.25 13.83
N ILE A 237 -14.80 11.43 14.27
CA ILE A 237 -13.86 11.59 15.38
C ILE A 237 -14.62 11.35 16.68
N GLN A 238 -14.15 10.39 17.48
CA GLN A 238 -14.63 10.10 18.81
C GLN A 238 -13.77 10.84 19.84
N THR A 239 -14.39 11.31 20.91
CA THR A 239 -13.68 11.93 22.05
C THR A 239 -13.86 11.05 23.28
N ALA A 240 -12.79 10.59 23.87
CA ALA A 240 -12.79 9.83 25.11
C ALA A 240 -13.04 10.73 26.33
N SER A 241 -13.31 10.15 27.50
CA SER A 241 -13.59 10.88 28.75
C SER A 241 -12.40 11.72 29.23
N ASP A 242 -11.18 11.37 28.85
CA ASP A 242 -9.95 12.13 29.12
C ASP A 242 -9.68 13.27 28.12
N GLY A 243 -10.59 13.47 27.14
CA GLY A 243 -10.46 14.46 26.09
C GLY A 243 -9.64 14.02 24.89
N SER A 244 -9.03 12.84 24.89
CA SER A 244 -8.28 12.31 23.75
C SER A 244 -9.21 12.01 22.58
N LYS A 245 -8.75 12.32 21.36
CA LYS A 245 -9.50 12.09 20.11
C LYS A 245 -8.98 10.86 19.39
N HIS A 246 -9.89 10.08 18.83
CA HIS A 246 -9.54 8.85 18.10
C HIS A 246 -10.53 8.57 16.96
N LYS A 247 -10.15 7.64 16.08
CA LYS A 247 -11.01 7.05 15.03
C LYS A 247 -10.93 5.53 15.07
N TYR A 248 -11.88 4.87 14.42
CA TYR A 248 -11.84 3.42 14.22
C TYR A 248 -11.07 3.06 12.96
N TYR A 249 -10.27 1.99 13.06
CA TYR A 249 -9.53 1.39 11.95
C TYR A 249 -9.70 -0.13 11.99
N ARG A 250 -9.89 -0.77 10.82
CA ARG A 250 -10.09 -2.23 10.76
C ARG A 250 -9.52 -2.87 9.51
N GLY A 251 -9.21 -4.17 9.62
CA GLY A 251 -8.84 -5.00 8.47
C GLY A 251 -10.07 -5.39 7.65
N MET A 252 -9.92 -5.48 6.33
CA MET A 252 -11.03 -5.82 5.42
C MET A 252 -11.51 -7.26 5.54
N ALA A 253 -10.71 -8.14 6.14
CA ALA A 253 -11.10 -9.51 6.51
C ALA A 253 -11.54 -9.64 7.98
N SER A 254 -11.84 -8.53 8.67
CA SER A 254 -12.45 -8.57 10.01
C SER A 254 -13.93 -9.00 9.91
N LYS A 255 -14.47 -9.51 11.02
CA LYS A 255 -15.89 -9.91 11.08
C LYS A 255 -16.81 -8.74 10.71
N GLU A 256 -16.52 -7.56 11.23
CA GLU A 256 -17.32 -6.34 11.02
C GLU A 256 -17.23 -5.79 9.59
N ALA A 257 -16.14 -6.07 8.87
CA ALA A 257 -15.97 -5.60 7.48
C ALA A 257 -16.53 -6.61 6.47
N SER A 258 -16.33 -7.91 6.71
CA SER A 258 -16.76 -8.97 5.79
C SER A 258 -18.24 -9.24 5.83
N ASN A 259 -18.92 -8.96 6.94
CA ASN A 259 -20.32 -9.31 7.23
C ASN A 259 -20.64 -10.78 6.89
N ARG A 260 -19.70 -11.69 7.17
CA ARG A 260 -19.79 -13.12 6.86
C ARG A 260 -19.57 -13.93 8.13
N ASP A 261 -20.53 -14.75 8.49
CA ASP A 261 -20.46 -15.67 9.64
C ASP A 261 -19.90 -17.05 9.26
N ASP A 262 -19.78 -17.35 7.97
CA ASP A 262 -19.33 -18.63 7.41
C ASP A 262 -17.81 -18.74 7.21
N VAL A 263 -17.06 -17.66 7.52
CA VAL A 263 -15.61 -17.60 7.32
C VAL A 263 -14.92 -17.15 8.60
N THR A 264 -13.80 -17.80 8.95
CA THR A 264 -12.94 -17.35 10.05
C THR A 264 -12.36 -15.97 9.74
N PRO A 265 -12.52 -14.96 10.62
CA PRO A 265 -11.96 -13.64 10.40
C PRO A 265 -10.42 -13.67 10.37
N GLU A 266 -9.83 -12.96 9.40
CA GLU A 266 -8.39 -12.78 9.27
C GLU A 266 -7.95 -11.33 9.53
N GLY A 267 -8.79 -10.54 10.19
CA GLY A 267 -8.52 -9.15 10.54
C GLY A 267 -9.21 -8.73 11.83
N ILE A 268 -8.68 -7.66 12.44
CA ILE A 268 -9.22 -7.06 13.67
C ILE A 268 -9.59 -5.60 13.46
N SER A 269 -10.44 -5.11 14.37
CA SER A 269 -10.78 -3.69 14.51
C SER A 269 -10.04 -3.09 15.71
N ILE A 270 -9.48 -1.91 15.55
CA ILE A 270 -8.75 -1.17 16.60
C ILE A 270 -9.14 0.30 16.63
N ILE A 271 -8.86 0.93 17.76
CA ILE A 271 -8.94 2.38 17.94
C ILE A 271 -7.56 2.96 17.63
N VAL A 272 -7.52 4.05 16.86
CA VAL A 272 -6.27 4.76 16.50
C VAL A 272 -6.35 6.22 16.93
N PRO A 273 -5.26 6.84 17.39
CA PRO A 273 -5.24 8.25 17.72
C PRO A 273 -5.61 9.12 16.50
N TYR A 274 -6.34 10.19 16.75
CA TYR A 274 -6.58 11.23 15.76
C TYR A 274 -5.28 11.99 15.45
N LYS A 275 -5.00 12.24 14.16
CA LYS A 275 -3.72 12.77 13.68
C LYS A 275 -3.82 14.13 12.96
N GLY A 276 -5.04 14.68 12.81
CA GLY A 276 -5.25 15.88 11.99
C GLY A 276 -5.15 15.61 10.49
N PRO A 277 -4.83 16.64 9.68
CA PRO A 277 -4.77 16.52 8.22
C PRO A 277 -3.75 15.50 7.74
N VAL A 278 -4.10 14.72 6.70
CA VAL A 278 -3.22 13.71 6.10
C VAL A 278 -1.95 14.33 5.50
N GLU A 279 -2.01 15.56 5.04
CA GLU A 279 -0.87 16.32 4.52
C GLU A 279 0.31 16.32 5.50
N ASN A 280 0.07 16.56 6.79
CA ASN A 280 1.12 16.55 7.81
C ASN A 280 1.80 15.18 7.93
N VAL A 281 1.04 14.11 7.81
CA VAL A 281 1.56 12.73 7.84
C VAL A 281 2.42 12.48 6.60
N ILE A 282 1.93 12.85 5.42
CA ILE A 282 2.64 12.67 4.16
C ILE A 282 3.93 13.48 4.13
N ASP A 283 3.92 14.74 4.55
CA ASP A 283 5.11 15.60 4.60
C ASP A 283 6.19 15.00 5.49
N PHE A 284 5.82 14.48 6.66
CA PHE A 284 6.74 13.79 7.55
C PHE A 284 7.34 12.53 6.89
N LEU A 285 6.51 11.70 6.24
CA LEU A 285 6.96 10.47 5.58
C LEU A 285 7.87 10.76 4.38
N ILE A 286 7.53 11.75 3.55
CA ILE A 286 8.35 12.15 2.40
C ILE A 286 9.65 12.81 2.85
N GLY A 287 9.63 13.59 3.93
CA GLY A 287 10.84 14.12 4.56
C GLY A 287 11.81 13.01 4.97
N GLY A 288 11.29 11.95 5.60
CA GLY A 288 12.07 10.76 5.96
C GLY A 288 12.57 9.97 4.74
N LEU A 289 11.73 9.81 3.70
CA LEU A 289 12.12 9.17 2.44
C LEU A 289 13.31 9.92 1.79
N ARG A 290 13.21 11.24 1.63
CA ARG A 290 14.31 12.07 1.08
C ARG A 290 15.58 11.94 1.91
N SER A 291 15.45 11.90 3.24
CA SER A 291 16.58 11.67 4.14
C SER A 291 17.25 10.32 3.86
N GLY A 292 16.48 9.23 3.82
CA GLY A 292 16.99 7.88 3.55
C GLY A 292 17.66 7.78 2.17
N MET A 293 17.07 8.38 1.13
CA MET A 293 17.68 8.45 -0.19
C MET A 293 19.01 9.22 -0.17
N THR A 294 19.09 10.33 0.56
CA THR A 294 20.33 11.09 0.75
C THR A 294 21.43 10.24 1.39
N TYR A 295 21.11 9.49 2.45
CA TYR A 295 22.08 8.57 3.08
C TYR A 295 22.55 7.44 2.15
N ASN A 296 21.76 7.08 1.15
CA ASN A 296 22.14 6.10 0.13
C ASN A 296 22.79 6.74 -1.12
N GLY A 297 23.04 8.05 -1.14
CA GLY A 297 23.57 8.78 -2.29
C GLY A 297 22.69 8.70 -3.54
N ALA A 298 21.38 8.53 -3.36
CA ALA A 298 20.42 8.32 -4.42
C ALA A 298 19.56 9.56 -4.67
N LYS A 299 19.66 10.15 -5.86
CA LYS A 299 18.87 11.32 -6.28
C LYS A 299 17.46 10.93 -6.76
N THR A 300 17.28 9.68 -7.19
CA THR A 300 16.02 9.13 -7.68
C THR A 300 15.73 7.76 -7.04
N ILE A 301 14.46 7.32 -7.07
CA ILE A 301 14.08 5.97 -6.60
C ILE A 301 14.84 4.88 -7.39
N LYS A 302 15.05 5.08 -8.69
CA LYS A 302 15.84 4.15 -9.50
C LYS A 302 17.28 4.02 -9.03
N GLU A 303 17.92 5.15 -8.69
CA GLU A 303 19.27 5.12 -8.10
C GLU A 303 19.28 4.45 -6.73
N LEU A 304 18.25 4.67 -5.89
CA LEU A 304 18.11 3.98 -4.62
C LEU A 304 18.10 2.46 -4.81
N GLN A 305 17.30 1.95 -5.75
CA GLN A 305 17.25 0.52 -6.08
C GLN A 305 18.60 -0.05 -6.57
N GLN A 306 19.40 0.75 -7.24
CA GLN A 306 20.72 0.33 -7.75
C GLN A 306 21.83 0.38 -6.70
N LYS A 307 21.80 1.38 -5.80
CA LYS A 307 22.87 1.66 -4.84
C LYS A 307 22.65 1.02 -3.47
N ALA A 308 21.38 0.76 -3.11
CA ALA A 308 21.03 0.27 -1.79
C ALA A 308 21.69 -1.08 -1.47
N ARG A 309 22.31 -1.14 -0.30
CA ARG A 309 22.89 -2.36 0.25
C ARG A 309 22.21 -2.69 1.56
N PHE A 310 21.52 -3.81 1.60
CA PHE A 310 20.91 -4.32 2.82
C PHE A 310 21.92 -5.04 3.71
N ILE A 311 21.79 -4.89 5.02
CA ILE A 311 22.37 -5.77 6.01
C ILE A 311 21.25 -6.35 6.88
N LYS A 312 21.39 -7.59 7.27
CA LYS A 312 20.55 -8.21 8.27
C LYS A 312 20.99 -7.74 9.66
N VAL A 313 20.03 -7.46 10.53
CA VAL A 313 20.28 -7.09 11.93
C VAL A 313 19.79 -8.17 12.87
N THR A 314 20.44 -8.29 14.03
CA THR A 314 19.98 -9.17 15.11
C THR A 314 18.77 -8.53 15.81
N SER A 315 18.06 -9.30 16.63
CA SER A 315 16.98 -8.78 17.47
C SER A 315 17.43 -7.61 18.35
N ASN A 316 18.65 -7.62 18.84
CA ASN A 316 19.21 -6.49 19.60
C ASN A 316 19.48 -5.29 18.72
N GLY A 317 19.93 -5.46 17.48
CA GLY A 317 20.10 -4.36 16.51
C GLY A 317 18.76 -3.78 16.07
N ALA A 318 17.74 -4.59 15.91
CA ALA A 318 16.38 -4.12 15.66
C ALA A 318 15.84 -3.34 16.88
N TRP A 319 16.06 -3.87 18.09
CA TRP A 319 15.72 -3.18 19.34
C TRP A 319 16.46 -1.82 19.47
N GLU A 320 17.72 -1.73 19.10
CA GLU A 320 18.49 -0.48 19.11
C GLU A 320 17.88 0.60 18.22
N SER A 321 17.19 0.19 17.15
CA SER A 321 16.52 1.09 16.20
C SER A 321 15.19 1.66 16.72
N THR A 322 14.69 1.19 17.88
CA THR A 322 13.45 1.69 18.47
C THR A 322 13.68 3.00 19.26
N ASP A 323 12.65 3.83 19.40
CA ASP A 323 12.69 5.06 20.17
C ASP A 323 13.05 4.79 21.64
N ARG A 324 14.22 5.29 22.07
CA ARG A 324 14.75 5.06 23.42
C ARG A 324 13.94 5.75 24.52
N THR A 325 13.18 6.79 24.18
CA THR A 325 12.36 7.51 25.17
C THR A 325 11.15 6.71 25.63
N LYS A 326 10.69 5.73 24.84
CA LYS A 326 9.58 4.81 25.17
C LYS A 326 10.01 3.58 25.99
N ARG A 327 11.31 3.51 26.40
CA ARG A 327 11.87 2.33 27.08
C ARG A 327 11.61 2.26 28.58
N HIS A 328 11.00 3.31 29.16
CA HIS A 328 10.82 3.45 30.60
C HIS A 328 9.35 3.63 31.02
N GLY A 329 8.41 3.13 30.20
CA GLY A 329 7.00 3.11 30.49
C GLY A 329 6.45 1.68 30.59
#